data_11f81870da965386a7719c8cf649f2d8
#
_entry.id   11f81870da965386a7719c8cf649f2d8
#
_cell.length_a   1.000
_cell.length_b   1.000
_cell.length_c   1.000
_cell.angle_alpha   90.00
_cell.angle_beta   90.00
_cell.angle_gamma   90.00
#
_symmetry.space_group_name_H-M   'P 1'
#
loop_
_entity.id
_entity.type
_entity.pdbx_description
1 polymer ?
#
loop_
_entity_poly.entity_id
_entity_poly.type
_entity_poly.pdbx_seq_one_letter_code
_entity_poly.pdbx_strand_id
1 'polypeptide(L)'
;MQHKVIDTKDVVIRFAGDSGDGMQLTGSLFANMSALYGNELSTFPDFPAEIRAPHGTLSGVSGFTVHIASEHISTPGDFCDMLVAMNPAALKTNAKWLKRTAMVLVDEDTFDGPGLAKAGFKEDPITELGIEDRTIIAAPITSLTFESLKDSGLDHKSIGRCKNMFTLGMACFIFSRPVEYIYDYLEKKFGKKHPELVAPNKKVLNDGYNYAANIQAIPNTYHIEPAHMSPGLYRNITGNQAVAWGLLAAAEKSGLKLFCGSYPITPATSILEELAIHKSLGATTLQAEDEIAGICTAIGAAFAGDLAVTTTSGPGLSLKSEAMGLAVMTELPLVIVDVQRAGPSTGIPTKTEQTDLNQVLYGRNGECPLVVMSSHSPAHCFDAAFHAAKIALEHMTPVVLLSEGFLGNGSEPWKIPSMKDYPEIRPPYAKEEDTPFHPFERNPDTMVRKWAVPGQKGFEHRVGGLEKNHFGVLSSAPENHELMVRERAEKIARVADFIPALNVDGPDSGELLVVGWGGTYGHLSSAVAQARSEGMEVSYAHFDYINPLPKNTAEVLAGYDRILVCELNSGHFAGYLRLVLPQFGYMQYNKVEGQPFLVQELVSAIEDALKR
;
A
#
# COMPACT_ATOMS: atom_id res chain seq x y z
N MET A 1 32.28 28.10 6.38
CA MET A 1 31.71 28.71 5.15
C MET A 1 30.21 28.87 5.34
N GLN A 2 29.60 29.93 4.80
CA GLN A 2 28.14 30.02 4.80
C GLN A 2 27.65 29.24 3.57
N HIS A 3 26.97 28.12 3.78
CA HIS A 3 26.21 27.45 2.74
C HIS A 3 25.04 28.32 2.33
N LYS A 4 24.72 28.37 1.04
CA LYS A 4 23.54 29.09 0.57
C LYS A 4 22.31 28.24 0.90
N VAL A 5 21.37 28.80 1.66
CA VAL A 5 20.07 28.18 1.89
C VAL A 5 19.18 28.44 0.68
N ILE A 6 18.57 27.39 0.17
CA ILE A 6 17.60 27.43 -0.94
C ILE A 6 16.24 27.00 -0.38
N ASP A 7 15.30 27.94 -0.41
CA ASP A 7 13.90 27.61 -0.11
C ASP A 7 13.30 26.87 -1.32
N THR A 8 12.67 25.73 -1.06
CA THR A 8 11.98 24.94 -2.08
C THR A 8 10.66 24.42 -1.53
N LYS A 9 9.68 24.23 -2.43
CA LYS A 9 8.36 23.71 -2.04
C LYS A 9 8.38 22.22 -1.75
N ASP A 10 9.18 21.47 -2.47
CA ASP A 10 9.29 20.03 -2.35
C ASP A 10 10.70 19.52 -2.66
N VAL A 11 10.97 18.29 -2.25
CA VAL A 11 12.18 17.56 -2.60
C VAL A 11 11.94 16.06 -2.57
N VAL A 12 12.54 15.35 -3.53
CA VAL A 12 12.55 13.90 -3.60
C VAL A 12 13.94 13.37 -3.31
N ILE A 13 14.08 12.53 -2.29
CA ILE A 13 15.34 11.92 -1.87
C ILE A 13 15.22 10.41 -2.03
N ARG A 14 16.21 9.79 -2.68
CA ARG A 14 16.29 8.34 -2.80
C ARG A 14 17.52 7.81 -2.09
N PHE A 15 17.30 6.96 -1.08
CA PHE A 15 18.35 6.23 -0.36
C PHE A 15 18.48 4.85 -0.97
N ALA A 16 19.67 4.46 -1.38
CA ALA A 16 19.92 3.18 -2.04
C ALA A 16 21.22 2.52 -1.55
N GLY A 17 21.18 1.21 -1.38
CA GLY A 17 22.31 0.40 -0.92
C GLY A 17 21.95 -1.07 -0.91
N ASP A 18 22.84 -1.92 -0.40
CA ASP A 18 22.50 -3.31 -0.17
C ASP A 18 21.49 -3.46 0.99
N SER A 19 20.79 -4.58 1.02
CA SER A 19 19.83 -4.92 2.07
C SER A 19 20.40 -4.80 3.51
N GLY A 20 21.74 -4.94 3.67
CA GLY A 20 22.45 -4.78 4.94
C GLY A 20 22.88 -3.35 5.28
N ASP A 21 22.83 -2.42 4.36
CA ASP A 21 23.32 -1.03 4.53
C ASP A 21 22.35 -0.14 5.35
N GLY A 22 21.15 -0.65 5.65
CA GLY A 22 20.19 0.05 6.50
C GLY A 22 19.44 1.21 5.82
N MET A 23 19.40 1.27 4.48
CA MET A 23 18.79 2.37 3.73
C MET A 23 17.27 2.47 3.93
N GLN A 24 16.58 1.34 4.14
CA GLN A 24 15.16 1.34 4.52
C GLN A 24 14.94 2.08 5.86
N LEU A 25 15.80 1.82 6.84
CA LEU A 25 15.73 2.51 8.14
C LEU A 25 16.08 3.99 8.01
N THR A 26 17.11 4.32 7.25
CA THR A 26 17.52 5.72 6.99
C THR A 26 16.38 6.53 6.38
N GLY A 27 15.77 6.02 5.30
CA GLY A 27 14.63 6.66 4.65
C GLY A 27 13.40 6.78 5.55
N SER A 28 13.08 5.73 6.29
CA SER A 28 11.96 5.73 7.24
C SER A 28 12.16 6.74 8.39
N LEU A 29 13.37 6.84 8.95
CA LEU A 29 13.68 7.84 9.99
C LEU A 29 13.62 9.26 9.44
N PHE A 30 14.12 9.48 8.23
CA PHE A 30 14.06 10.77 7.55
C PHE A 30 12.61 11.18 7.27
N ALA A 31 11.76 10.26 6.78
CA ALA A 31 10.34 10.50 6.55
C ALA A 31 9.60 10.83 7.84
N ASN A 32 9.77 10.04 8.91
CA ASN A 32 9.10 10.28 10.19
C ASN A 32 9.51 11.61 10.82
N MET A 33 10.79 11.97 10.74
CA MET A 33 11.29 13.26 11.20
C MET A 33 10.66 14.41 10.42
N SER A 34 10.55 14.28 9.09
CA SER A 34 9.93 15.29 8.23
C SER A 34 8.42 15.44 8.52
N ALA A 35 7.72 14.32 8.80
CA ALA A 35 6.34 14.35 9.25
C ALA A 35 6.17 15.10 10.58
N LEU A 36 7.06 14.88 11.54
CA LEU A 36 7.05 15.60 12.82
C LEU A 36 7.39 17.08 12.69
N TYR A 37 8.21 17.43 11.70
CA TYR A 37 8.49 18.82 11.36
C TYR A 37 7.26 19.53 10.74
N GLY A 38 6.27 18.73 10.28
CA GLY A 38 5.01 19.23 9.74
C GLY A 38 4.93 19.25 8.22
N ASN A 39 5.81 18.53 7.53
CA ASN A 39 5.72 18.40 6.08
C ASN A 39 4.66 17.37 5.66
N GLU A 40 4.07 17.59 4.49
CA GLU A 40 3.47 16.52 3.68
C GLU A 40 4.58 15.58 3.21
N LEU A 41 4.27 14.31 3.10
CA LEU A 41 5.21 13.32 2.58
C LEU A 41 4.52 12.15 1.89
N SER A 42 5.23 11.54 0.95
CA SER A 42 4.89 10.26 0.35
C SER A 42 6.16 9.40 0.25
N THR A 43 6.06 8.12 0.57
CA THR A 43 7.22 7.23 0.55
C THR A 43 7.02 6.04 -0.37
N PHE A 44 8.14 5.56 -0.94
CA PHE A 44 8.17 4.34 -1.72
C PHE A 44 9.36 3.47 -1.29
N PRO A 45 9.14 2.48 -0.40
CA PRO A 45 10.13 1.44 -0.11
C PRO A 45 10.26 0.50 -1.30
N ASP A 46 11.47 0.40 -1.85
CA ASP A 46 11.81 -0.48 -2.97
C ASP A 46 12.74 -1.59 -2.46
N PHE A 47 12.17 -2.76 -2.19
CA PHE A 47 12.91 -3.90 -1.68
C PHE A 47 13.62 -4.66 -2.79
N PRO A 48 14.78 -5.31 -2.51
CA PRO A 48 15.51 -6.07 -3.49
C PRO A 48 14.67 -7.24 -4.02
N ALA A 49 14.87 -7.59 -5.28
CA ALA A 49 14.22 -8.74 -5.88
C ALA A 49 14.63 -10.06 -5.20
N GLU A 50 15.86 -10.12 -4.71
CA GLU A 50 16.43 -11.28 -4.02
C GLU A 50 16.95 -10.88 -2.64
N ILE A 51 16.30 -11.38 -1.58
CA ILE A 51 16.61 -11.03 -0.17
C ILE A 51 18.03 -11.44 0.24
N ARG A 52 18.61 -12.46 -0.40
CA ARG A 52 19.96 -13.01 -0.10
C ARG A 52 20.92 -12.86 -1.27
N ALA A 53 20.75 -11.84 -2.09
CA ALA A 53 21.72 -11.54 -3.14
C ALA A 53 23.11 -11.26 -2.55
N PRO A 54 24.18 -11.62 -3.26
CA PRO A 54 25.53 -11.25 -2.84
C PRO A 54 25.70 -9.73 -2.76
N HIS A 55 26.41 -9.26 -1.74
CA HIS A 55 26.68 -7.84 -1.52
C HIS A 55 27.36 -7.20 -2.75
N GLY A 56 26.91 -6.01 -3.12
CA GLY A 56 27.43 -5.23 -4.24
C GLY A 56 26.92 -5.66 -5.62
N THR A 57 25.91 -6.55 -5.69
CA THR A 57 25.25 -6.95 -6.95
C THR A 57 23.96 -6.18 -7.21
N LEU A 58 23.59 -6.01 -8.48
CA LEU A 58 22.39 -5.25 -8.86
C LEU A 58 21.09 -5.82 -8.28
N SER A 59 20.98 -7.15 -8.17
CA SER A 59 19.79 -7.83 -7.62
C SER A 59 19.59 -7.63 -6.12
N GLY A 60 20.65 -7.24 -5.37
CA GLY A 60 20.63 -7.01 -3.92
C GLY A 60 20.33 -5.57 -3.52
N VAL A 61 20.17 -4.66 -4.49
CA VAL A 61 19.94 -3.24 -4.19
C VAL A 61 18.56 -3.04 -3.58
N SER A 62 18.55 -2.40 -2.42
CA SER A 62 17.37 -1.90 -1.71
C SER A 62 17.31 -0.39 -1.84
N GLY A 63 16.14 0.16 -2.08
CA GLY A 63 15.93 1.60 -2.20
C GLY A 63 14.79 2.09 -1.30
N PHE A 64 14.83 3.36 -0.92
CA PHE A 64 13.75 4.03 -0.21
C PHE A 64 13.63 5.46 -0.72
N THR A 65 12.51 5.78 -1.35
CA THR A 65 12.22 7.13 -1.83
C THR A 65 11.37 7.87 -0.81
N VAL A 66 11.72 9.11 -0.52
CA VAL A 66 10.96 10.03 0.32
C VAL A 66 10.73 11.31 -0.47
N HIS A 67 9.48 11.63 -0.74
CA HIS A 67 9.06 12.93 -1.25
C HIS A 67 8.50 13.72 -0.08
N ILE A 68 9.06 14.90 0.20
CA ILE A 68 8.58 15.82 1.24
C ILE A 68 8.21 17.16 0.63
N ALA A 69 7.15 17.79 1.13
CA ALA A 69 6.66 19.04 0.58
C ALA A 69 6.03 19.97 1.63
N SER A 70 5.93 21.25 1.27
CA SER A 70 5.18 22.28 2.00
C SER A 70 3.72 22.40 1.52
N GLU A 71 3.35 21.68 0.49
CA GLU A 71 2.01 21.59 -0.11
C GLU A 71 1.59 20.13 -0.19
N HIS A 72 0.31 19.86 -0.44
CA HIS A 72 -0.19 18.49 -0.56
C HIS A 72 0.44 17.78 -1.76
N ILE A 73 0.91 16.55 -1.53
CA ILE A 73 1.46 15.66 -2.54
C ILE A 73 0.81 14.28 -2.46
N SER A 74 0.67 13.62 -3.60
CA SER A 74 0.01 12.30 -3.69
C SER A 74 0.93 11.20 -4.24
N THR A 75 2.20 11.53 -4.57
CA THR A 75 3.14 10.58 -5.17
C THR A 75 4.52 10.67 -4.52
N PRO A 76 5.32 9.59 -4.59
CA PRO A 76 6.71 9.62 -4.14
C PRO A 76 7.65 10.38 -5.10
N GLY A 77 7.11 10.99 -6.18
CA GLY A 77 7.86 11.72 -7.21
C GLY A 77 8.45 10.81 -8.29
N ASP A 78 8.54 11.33 -9.51
CA ASP A 78 9.07 10.60 -10.69
C ASP A 78 10.61 10.52 -10.66
N PHE A 79 11.27 11.65 -10.34
CA PHE A 79 12.72 11.77 -10.33
C PHE A 79 13.20 12.41 -9.03
N CYS A 80 14.37 11.99 -8.55
CA CYS A 80 14.92 12.48 -7.28
C CYS A 80 15.85 13.69 -7.47
N ASP A 81 15.78 14.58 -6.46
CA ASP A 81 16.67 15.72 -6.29
C ASP A 81 18.01 15.31 -5.65
N MET A 82 17.96 14.21 -4.87
CA MET A 82 19.14 13.62 -4.26
C MET A 82 19.07 12.10 -4.31
N LEU A 83 20.16 11.48 -4.76
CA LEU A 83 20.41 10.04 -4.63
C LEU A 83 21.53 9.83 -3.61
N VAL A 84 21.28 9.02 -2.63
CA VAL A 84 22.29 8.44 -1.74
C VAL A 84 22.58 7.03 -2.23
N ALA A 85 23.80 6.75 -2.67
CA ALA A 85 24.21 5.45 -3.18
C ALA A 85 25.39 4.90 -2.34
N MET A 86 25.09 3.92 -1.50
CA MET A 86 26.08 3.34 -0.58
C MET A 86 27.08 2.39 -1.25
N ASN A 87 26.90 2.09 -2.54
CA ASN A 87 27.81 1.27 -3.33
C ASN A 87 27.58 1.47 -4.84
N PRO A 88 28.50 0.99 -5.70
CA PRO A 88 28.38 1.15 -7.16
C PRO A 88 27.10 0.52 -7.75
N ALA A 89 26.64 -0.61 -7.22
CA ALA A 89 25.41 -1.26 -7.70
C ALA A 89 24.16 -0.40 -7.43
N ALA A 90 24.11 0.24 -6.24
CA ALA A 90 23.07 1.19 -5.88
C ALA A 90 23.06 2.41 -6.82
N LEU A 91 24.24 2.94 -7.16
CA LEU A 91 24.34 4.03 -8.13
C LEU A 91 23.84 3.59 -9.51
N LYS A 92 24.34 2.46 -10.04
CA LYS A 92 23.98 1.96 -11.37
C LYS A 92 22.47 1.71 -11.53
N THR A 93 21.86 1.12 -10.52
CA THR A 93 20.43 0.78 -10.54
C THR A 93 19.53 2.02 -10.48
N ASN A 94 20.00 3.09 -9.82
CA ASN A 94 19.17 4.26 -9.50
C ASN A 94 19.50 5.53 -10.30
N ALA A 95 20.58 5.58 -11.08
CA ALA A 95 21.00 6.77 -11.84
C ALA A 95 19.93 7.27 -12.82
N LYS A 96 19.11 6.37 -13.36
CA LYS A 96 17.99 6.70 -14.26
C LYS A 96 16.89 7.58 -13.63
N TRP A 97 16.83 7.63 -12.29
CA TRP A 97 15.86 8.42 -11.54
C TRP A 97 16.36 9.82 -11.14
N LEU A 98 17.54 10.23 -11.60
CA LEU A 98 18.14 11.52 -11.26
C LEU A 98 17.56 12.65 -12.11
N LYS A 99 17.14 13.75 -11.45
CA LYS A 99 16.92 15.02 -12.13
C LYS A 99 18.25 15.56 -12.69
N ARG A 100 18.21 16.43 -13.67
CA ARG A 100 19.43 17.07 -14.21
C ARG A 100 20.19 17.89 -13.16
N THR A 101 19.49 18.44 -12.19
CA THR A 101 20.05 19.26 -11.09
C THR A 101 20.35 18.45 -9.83
N ALA A 102 20.21 17.13 -9.88
CA ALA A 102 20.31 16.27 -8.71
C ALA A 102 21.71 16.27 -8.09
N MET A 103 21.74 16.02 -6.77
CA MET A 103 22.94 15.68 -6.04
C MET A 103 23.06 14.16 -5.93
N VAL A 104 24.30 13.66 -5.96
CA VAL A 104 24.59 12.23 -5.77
C VAL A 104 25.60 12.10 -4.64
N LEU A 105 25.17 11.55 -3.51
CA LEU A 105 26.05 11.23 -2.38
C LEU A 105 26.48 9.76 -2.50
N VAL A 106 27.78 9.52 -2.51
CA VAL A 106 28.36 8.16 -2.58
C VAL A 106 29.28 7.87 -1.40
N ASP A 107 29.26 6.61 -0.93
CA ASP A 107 30.27 6.11 0.01
C ASP A 107 31.55 5.73 -0.77
N GLU A 108 32.50 6.66 -0.85
CA GLU A 108 33.72 6.55 -1.64
C GLU A 108 34.51 5.26 -1.35
N ASP A 109 34.46 4.78 -0.10
CA ASP A 109 35.18 3.56 0.33
C ASP A 109 34.72 2.29 -0.41
N THR A 110 33.54 2.32 -1.03
CA THR A 110 32.97 1.15 -1.72
C THR A 110 33.16 1.21 -3.24
N PHE A 111 33.64 2.33 -3.78
CA PHE A 111 33.90 2.54 -5.22
C PHE A 111 35.30 2.11 -5.61
N ASP A 112 35.77 1.01 -5.03
CA ASP A 112 37.03 0.36 -5.36
C ASP A 112 36.91 -0.59 -6.56
N GLY A 113 38.03 -1.11 -7.06
CA GLY A 113 38.07 -2.02 -8.21
C GLY A 113 37.15 -3.25 -8.05
N PRO A 114 37.15 -3.96 -6.90
CA PRO A 114 36.23 -5.06 -6.63
C PRO A 114 34.76 -4.64 -6.60
N GLY A 115 34.41 -3.50 -6.01
CA GLY A 115 33.05 -2.97 -5.96
C GLY A 115 32.52 -2.62 -7.34
N LEU A 116 33.31 -1.92 -8.13
CA LEU A 116 32.99 -1.57 -9.51
C LEU A 116 32.79 -2.79 -10.40
N ALA A 117 33.67 -3.78 -10.29
CA ALA A 117 33.57 -5.03 -11.04
C ALA A 117 32.30 -5.82 -10.72
N LYS A 118 31.90 -5.90 -9.42
CA LYS A 118 30.65 -6.57 -9.00
C LYS A 118 29.41 -5.89 -9.55
N ALA A 119 29.40 -4.56 -9.64
CA ALA A 119 28.33 -3.79 -10.24
C ALA A 119 28.38 -3.82 -11.77
N GLY A 120 29.41 -4.39 -12.38
CA GLY A 120 29.57 -4.52 -13.83
C GLY A 120 29.93 -3.19 -14.50
N PHE A 121 30.64 -2.28 -13.83
CA PHE A 121 31.26 -1.11 -14.42
C PHE A 121 32.56 -1.49 -15.14
N LYS A 122 32.81 -0.89 -16.28
CA LYS A 122 34.01 -1.09 -17.09
C LYS A 122 34.93 0.14 -17.08
N GLU A 123 34.34 1.29 -16.84
CA GLU A 123 34.98 2.60 -16.81
C GLU A 123 34.57 3.35 -15.54
N ASP A 124 34.94 4.63 -15.45
CA ASP A 124 34.48 5.50 -14.36
C ASP A 124 32.95 5.53 -14.31
N PRO A 125 32.30 5.24 -13.16
CA PRO A 125 30.85 5.17 -13.04
C PRO A 125 30.11 6.44 -13.49
N ILE A 126 30.69 7.62 -13.22
CA ILE A 126 30.09 8.90 -13.53
C ILE A 126 30.01 9.08 -15.04
N THR A 127 31.09 8.75 -15.75
CA THR A 127 31.19 8.81 -17.22
C THR A 127 30.33 7.72 -17.86
N GLU A 128 30.39 6.46 -17.35
CA GLU A 128 29.59 5.36 -17.94
C GLU A 128 28.07 5.62 -17.82
N LEU A 129 27.64 6.35 -16.79
CA LEU A 129 26.21 6.69 -16.57
C LEU A 129 25.80 8.04 -17.18
N GLY A 130 26.73 8.84 -17.69
CA GLY A 130 26.44 10.15 -18.27
C GLY A 130 25.88 11.15 -17.26
N ILE A 131 26.45 11.18 -16.05
CA ILE A 131 26.00 12.03 -14.95
C ILE A 131 27.05 13.05 -14.49
N GLU A 132 27.98 13.41 -15.36
CA GLU A 132 29.08 14.37 -15.10
C GLU A 132 28.56 15.79 -14.77
N ASP A 133 27.38 16.13 -15.26
CA ASP A 133 26.71 17.41 -15.02
C ASP A 133 25.98 17.47 -13.66
N ARG A 134 25.97 16.37 -12.89
CA ARG A 134 25.38 16.31 -11.54
C ARG A 134 26.39 16.76 -10.47
N THR A 135 25.87 17.18 -9.31
CA THR A 135 26.72 17.46 -8.15
C THR A 135 27.07 16.15 -7.45
N ILE A 136 28.30 15.68 -7.60
CA ILE A 136 28.77 14.45 -6.95
C ILE A 136 29.41 14.80 -5.60
N ILE A 137 28.93 14.16 -4.53
CA ILE A 137 29.45 14.28 -3.16
C ILE A 137 30.05 12.93 -2.80
N ALA A 138 31.36 12.79 -2.98
CA ALA A 138 32.09 11.61 -2.54
C ALA A 138 32.51 11.82 -1.09
N ALA A 139 32.12 10.89 -0.21
CA ALA A 139 32.47 10.91 1.21
C ALA A 139 32.91 9.51 1.64
N PRO A 140 34.05 9.39 2.37
CA PRO A 140 34.52 8.10 2.88
C PRO A 140 33.72 7.67 4.12
N ILE A 141 32.42 7.42 3.91
CA ILE A 141 31.41 7.20 4.97
C ILE A 141 31.78 6.01 5.85
N THR A 142 32.19 4.91 5.22
CA THR A 142 32.59 3.69 5.95
C THR A 142 33.82 3.96 6.80
N SER A 143 34.90 4.50 6.24
CA SER A 143 36.14 4.82 6.96
C SER A 143 35.92 5.79 8.13
N LEU A 144 35.16 6.86 7.91
CA LEU A 144 34.81 7.84 8.94
C LEU A 144 33.95 7.24 10.05
N THR A 145 33.07 6.31 9.74
CA THR A 145 32.28 5.59 10.75
C THR A 145 33.19 4.73 11.63
N PHE A 146 34.15 4.02 11.05
CA PHE A 146 35.12 3.21 11.82
C PHE A 146 36.01 4.08 12.66
N GLU A 147 36.52 5.21 12.15
CA GLU A 147 37.35 6.15 12.92
C GLU A 147 36.56 6.77 14.07
N SER A 148 35.28 7.16 13.82
CA SER A 148 34.39 7.68 14.86
C SER A 148 34.22 6.72 16.05
N LEU A 149 34.16 5.42 15.79
CA LEU A 149 33.80 4.41 16.77
C LEU A 149 35.01 3.52 17.20
N LYS A 150 36.25 3.85 16.84
CA LYS A 150 37.45 3.04 17.15
C LYS A 150 37.61 2.72 18.64
N ASP A 151 37.20 3.64 19.51
CA ASP A 151 37.30 3.52 20.96
C ASP A 151 35.97 3.12 21.64
N SER A 152 34.95 2.73 20.87
CA SER A 152 33.58 2.43 21.37
C SER A 152 33.45 1.08 22.06
N GLY A 153 34.43 0.17 21.88
CA GLY A 153 34.36 -1.22 22.36
C GLY A 153 33.42 -2.13 21.55
N LEU A 154 32.82 -1.63 20.49
CA LEU A 154 31.99 -2.43 19.59
C LEU A 154 32.86 -3.29 18.65
N ASP A 155 32.31 -4.46 18.26
CA ASP A 155 32.96 -5.28 17.24
C ASP A 155 32.84 -4.64 15.85
N HIS A 156 33.72 -5.06 14.92
CA HIS A 156 33.82 -4.54 13.57
C HIS A 156 32.48 -4.57 12.81
N LYS A 157 31.69 -5.63 12.99
CA LYS A 157 30.37 -5.78 12.32
C LYS A 157 29.35 -4.80 12.87
N SER A 158 29.33 -4.57 14.18
CA SER A 158 28.44 -3.60 14.85
C SER A 158 28.80 -2.17 14.46
N ILE A 159 30.10 -1.83 14.36
CA ILE A 159 30.55 -0.52 13.86
C ILE A 159 30.06 -0.32 12.42
N GLY A 160 30.30 -1.27 11.52
CA GLY A 160 29.90 -1.17 10.12
C GLY A 160 28.39 -0.98 9.91
N ARG A 161 27.56 -1.44 10.85
CA ARG A 161 26.11 -1.21 10.82
C ARG A 161 25.69 0.22 11.18
N CYS A 162 26.58 1.00 11.79
CA CYS A 162 26.27 2.39 12.14
C CYS A 162 26.45 3.37 10.97
N LYS A 163 27.02 2.96 9.82
CA LYS A 163 27.28 3.85 8.68
C LYS A 163 26.01 4.53 8.11
N ASN A 164 24.86 3.89 8.26
CA ASN A 164 23.58 4.47 7.90
C ASN A 164 23.24 5.73 8.71
N MET A 165 23.68 5.81 9.97
CA MET A 165 23.50 7.01 10.79
C MET A 165 24.39 8.16 10.32
N PHE A 166 25.61 7.88 9.82
CA PHE A 166 26.46 8.91 9.21
C PHE A 166 25.78 9.53 8.00
N THR A 167 25.28 8.69 7.10
CA THR A 167 24.54 9.10 5.92
C THR A 167 23.27 9.90 6.28
N LEU A 168 22.54 9.47 7.30
CA LEU A 168 21.36 10.18 7.80
C LEU A 168 21.72 11.56 8.36
N GLY A 169 22.85 11.65 9.09
CA GLY A 169 23.37 12.93 9.60
C GLY A 169 23.68 13.91 8.46
N MET A 170 24.34 13.45 7.41
CA MET A 170 24.60 14.27 6.21
C MET A 170 23.29 14.76 5.55
N ALA A 171 22.31 13.88 5.39
CA ALA A 171 21.01 14.25 4.83
C ALA A 171 20.26 15.27 5.72
N CYS A 172 20.33 15.11 7.05
CA CYS A 172 19.75 16.06 7.99
C CYS A 172 20.34 17.46 7.82
N PHE A 173 21.65 17.58 7.64
CA PHE A 173 22.30 18.87 7.39
C PHE A 173 21.85 19.46 6.05
N ILE A 174 21.91 18.69 4.97
CA ILE A 174 21.58 19.15 3.61
C ILE A 174 20.15 19.69 3.53
N PHE A 175 19.20 19.02 4.20
CA PHE A 175 17.79 19.38 4.17
C PHE A 175 17.30 20.10 5.43
N SER A 176 18.22 20.66 6.22
CA SER A 176 17.93 21.50 7.41
C SER A 176 16.98 20.81 8.39
N ARG A 177 17.22 19.52 8.70
CA ARG A 177 16.38 18.72 9.59
C ARG A 177 16.98 18.55 10.98
N PRO A 178 16.18 18.73 12.06
CA PRO A 178 16.63 18.53 13.42
C PRO A 178 16.90 17.04 13.72
N VAL A 179 17.95 16.72 14.46
CA VAL A 179 18.35 15.33 14.75
C VAL A 179 17.74 14.76 16.04
N GLU A 180 17.06 15.57 16.85
CA GLU A 180 16.53 15.23 18.18
C GLU A 180 15.55 14.06 18.12
N TYR A 181 14.70 14.01 17.11
CA TYR A 181 13.79 12.89 16.92
C TYR A 181 14.53 11.56 16.78
N ILE A 182 15.66 11.57 16.07
CA ILE A 182 16.46 10.36 15.86
C ILE A 182 17.09 9.90 17.17
N TYR A 183 17.48 10.84 18.04
CA TYR A 183 17.98 10.48 19.38
C TYR A 183 16.92 9.77 20.21
N ASP A 184 15.70 10.31 20.23
CA ASP A 184 14.56 9.70 20.94
C ASP A 184 14.21 8.32 20.38
N TYR A 185 14.25 8.17 19.07
CA TYR A 185 14.04 6.87 18.42
C TYR A 185 15.10 5.85 18.84
N LEU A 186 16.37 6.23 18.83
CA LEU A 186 17.49 5.34 19.22
C LEU A 186 17.35 4.90 20.70
N GLU A 187 16.98 5.82 21.59
CA GLU A 187 16.71 5.50 22.99
C GLU A 187 15.55 4.52 23.16
N LYS A 188 14.44 4.77 22.48
CA LYS A 188 13.25 3.90 22.55
C LYS A 188 13.54 2.51 21.99
N LYS A 189 14.26 2.43 20.87
CA LYS A 189 14.53 1.16 20.17
C LYS A 189 15.57 0.31 20.85
N PHE A 190 16.68 0.91 21.25
CA PHE A 190 17.85 0.19 21.75
C PHE A 190 18.01 0.30 23.27
N GLY A 191 17.55 1.38 23.91
CA GLY A 191 17.86 1.69 25.30
C GLY A 191 17.56 0.58 26.31
N LYS A 192 16.54 -0.26 26.08
CA LYS A 192 16.20 -1.40 26.96
C LYS A 192 16.93 -2.69 26.63
N LYS A 193 17.17 -2.99 25.34
CA LYS A 193 17.70 -4.30 24.89
C LYS A 193 19.18 -4.25 24.54
N HIS A 194 19.64 -3.14 24.01
CA HIS A 194 20.99 -2.92 23.47
C HIS A 194 21.48 -1.51 23.79
N PRO A 195 21.55 -1.10 25.09
CA PRO A 195 21.93 0.26 25.48
C PRO A 195 23.31 0.66 24.97
N GLU A 196 24.20 -0.31 24.76
CA GLU A 196 25.55 -0.13 24.20
C GLU A 196 25.55 0.44 22.77
N LEU A 197 24.44 0.33 22.04
CA LEU A 197 24.30 0.83 20.66
C LEU A 197 23.80 2.28 20.58
N VAL A 198 23.23 2.83 21.65
CA VAL A 198 22.59 4.16 21.62
C VAL A 198 23.63 5.27 21.41
N ALA A 199 24.62 5.35 22.29
CA ALA A 199 25.64 6.40 22.22
C ALA A 199 26.49 6.34 20.93
N PRO A 200 26.93 5.15 20.45
CA PRO A 200 27.63 5.05 19.16
C PRO A 200 26.80 5.57 17.98
N ASN A 201 25.53 5.17 17.85
CA ASN A 201 24.68 5.63 16.75
C ASN A 201 24.44 7.15 16.81
N LYS A 202 24.21 7.73 17.99
CA LYS A 202 24.09 9.19 18.15
C LYS A 202 25.38 9.90 17.75
N LYS A 203 26.55 9.36 18.14
CA LYS A 203 27.84 9.94 17.79
C LYS A 203 28.04 9.96 16.28
N VAL A 204 27.84 8.82 15.61
CA VAL A 204 28.01 8.69 14.14
C VAL A 204 27.03 9.62 13.39
N LEU A 205 25.79 9.75 13.86
CA LEU A 205 24.82 10.69 13.31
C LEU A 205 25.34 12.14 13.35
N ASN A 206 25.87 12.56 14.52
CA ASN A 206 26.42 13.90 14.68
C ASN A 206 27.70 14.10 13.84
N ASP A 207 28.55 13.09 13.75
CA ASP A 207 29.77 13.16 12.95
C ASP A 207 29.42 13.33 11.46
N GLY A 208 28.39 12.62 10.96
CA GLY A 208 27.87 12.80 9.60
C GLY A 208 27.28 14.20 9.36
N TYR A 209 26.51 14.72 10.31
CA TYR A 209 25.97 16.09 10.24
C TYR A 209 27.09 17.14 10.18
N ASN A 210 28.07 17.02 11.08
CA ASN A 210 29.21 17.94 11.16
C ASN A 210 30.13 17.80 9.94
N TYR A 211 30.32 16.59 9.42
CA TYR A 211 31.08 16.37 8.20
C TYR A 211 30.46 17.14 7.03
N ALA A 212 29.15 16.97 6.82
CA ALA A 212 28.43 17.69 5.77
C ALA A 212 28.52 19.22 5.93
N ALA A 213 28.47 19.73 7.16
CA ALA A 213 28.62 21.17 7.44
C ALA A 213 30.01 21.73 7.13
N ASN A 214 31.05 20.90 7.06
CA ASN A 214 32.43 21.34 6.91
C ASN A 214 33.04 21.06 5.53
N ILE A 215 32.43 20.18 4.71
CA ILE A 215 32.97 19.88 3.38
C ILE A 215 32.54 20.92 2.34
N GLN A 216 33.44 21.22 1.40
CA GLN A 216 33.20 22.19 0.32
C GLN A 216 32.31 21.64 -0.81
N ALA A 217 32.16 20.31 -0.85
CA ALA A 217 31.39 19.63 -1.91
C ALA A 217 29.86 19.85 -1.81
N ILE A 218 29.36 20.40 -0.70
CA ILE A 218 27.95 20.74 -0.50
C ILE A 218 27.79 22.27 -0.64
N PRO A 219 27.41 22.76 -1.82
CA PRO A 219 27.32 24.20 -2.06
C PRO A 219 26.07 24.83 -1.42
N ASN A 220 25.01 24.06 -1.30
CA ASN A 220 23.70 24.52 -0.86
C ASN A 220 23.08 23.61 0.21
N THR A 221 22.29 24.19 1.07
CA THR A 221 21.33 23.47 1.92
C THR A 221 19.91 23.84 1.49
N TYR A 222 18.96 22.96 1.74
CA TYR A 222 17.58 23.14 1.32
C TYR A 222 16.68 23.29 2.55
N HIS A 223 15.75 24.24 2.45
CA HIS A 223 14.74 24.46 3.46
C HIS A 223 13.36 24.26 2.84
N ILE A 224 12.55 23.41 3.45
CA ILE A 224 11.17 23.09 3.07
C ILE A 224 10.31 23.46 4.26
N GLU A 225 9.45 24.47 4.09
CA GLU A 225 8.51 24.92 5.13
C GLU A 225 7.52 23.81 5.52
N PRO A 226 6.99 23.85 6.74
CA PRO A 226 5.86 23.00 7.12
C PRO A 226 4.66 23.22 6.19
N ALA A 227 3.93 22.14 5.91
CA ALA A 227 2.72 22.19 5.10
C ALA A 227 1.53 22.76 5.89
N HIS A 228 0.62 23.42 5.19
CA HIS A 228 -0.62 23.90 5.78
C HIS A 228 -1.66 22.78 5.93
N MET A 229 -1.45 21.91 6.90
CA MET A 229 -2.39 20.83 7.21
C MET A 229 -3.58 21.32 8.05
N SER A 230 -4.74 20.67 7.89
CA SER A 230 -5.90 20.93 8.73
C SER A 230 -5.59 20.61 10.21
N PRO A 231 -6.09 21.39 11.20
CA PRO A 231 -5.82 21.09 12.60
C PRO A 231 -6.23 19.68 13.01
N GLY A 232 -5.38 18.99 13.78
CA GLY A 232 -5.65 17.63 14.24
C GLY A 232 -4.40 16.90 14.74
N LEU A 233 -4.59 15.66 15.15
CA LEU A 233 -3.50 14.77 15.50
C LEU A 233 -3.15 13.92 14.26
N TYR A 234 -1.88 13.94 13.89
CA TYR A 234 -1.38 13.21 12.71
C TYR A 234 -0.39 12.13 13.12
N ARG A 235 -0.33 11.12 12.28
CA ARG A 235 0.68 10.08 12.34
C ARG A 235 1.14 9.77 10.90
N ASN A 236 2.43 9.54 10.71
CA ASN A 236 2.90 8.88 9.49
C ASN A 236 2.49 7.39 9.57
N ILE A 237 1.69 6.92 8.63
CA ILE A 237 1.12 5.56 8.65
C ILE A 237 1.42 4.83 7.35
N THR A 238 1.74 3.53 7.44
CA THR A 238 1.82 2.67 6.26
C THR A 238 0.46 2.07 5.94
N GLY A 239 0.22 1.72 4.66
CA GLY A 239 -1.07 1.16 4.27
C GLY A 239 -1.42 -0.13 5.00
N ASN A 240 -0.45 -1.02 5.24
CA ASN A 240 -0.71 -2.25 5.99
C ASN A 240 -1.06 -2.00 7.47
N GLN A 241 -0.45 -0.99 8.11
CA GLN A 241 -0.86 -0.55 9.45
C GLN A 241 -2.27 0.04 9.42
N ALA A 242 -2.57 0.85 8.41
CA ALA A 242 -3.89 1.46 8.24
C ALA A 242 -4.99 0.40 8.05
N VAL A 243 -4.75 -0.63 7.24
CA VAL A 243 -5.65 -1.80 7.12
C VAL A 243 -5.90 -2.45 8.49
N ALA A 244 -4.85 -2.75 9.23
CA ALA A 244 -4.99 -3.39 10.54
C ALA A 244 -5.82 -2.54 11.52
N TRP A 245 -5.60 -1.23 11.52
CA TRP A 245 -6.32 -0.29 12.39
C TRP A 245 -7.77 -0.07 11.96
N GLY A 246 -8.05 -0.05 10.64
CA GLY A 246 -9.41 0.01 10.10
C GLY A 246 -10.25 -1.21 10.49
N LEU A 247 -9.65 -2.40 10.47
CA LEU A 247 -10.28 -3.64 10.93
C LEU A 247 -10.55 -3.63 12.45
N LEU A 248 -9.61 -3.12 13.26
CA LEU A 248 -9.82 -2.93 14.71
C LEU A 248 -10.95 -1.94 15.00
N ALA A 249 -11.00 -0.83 14.24
CA ALA A 249 -12.07 0.15 14.33
C ALA A 249 -13.45 -0.47 13.97
N ALA A 250 -13.49 -1.30 12.95
CA ALA A 250 -14.72 -2.03 12.58
C ALA A 250 -15.15 -3.03 13.64
N ALA A 251 -14.18 -3.73 14.28
CA ALA A 251 -14.46 -4.62 15.40
C ALA A 251 -15.08 -3.86 16.59
N GLU A 252 -14.54 -2.69 16.94
CA GLU A 252 -15.11 -1.81 17.98
C GLU A 252 -16.53 -1.37 17.62
N LYS A 253 -16.76 -0.91 16.39
CA LYS A 253 -18.06 -0.40 15.92
C LYS A 253 -19.13 -1.49 15.73
N SER A 254 -18.73 -2.72 15.56
CA SER A 254 -19.65 -3.87 15.52
C SER A 254 -19.85 -4.53 16.89
N GLY A 255 -18.99 -4.23 17.86
CA GLY A 255 -18.97 -4.92 19.17
C GLY A 255 -18.48 -6.37 19.09
N LEU A 256 -17.82 -6.75 17.99
CA LEU A 256 -17.32 -8.11 17.76
C LEU A 256 -15.85 -8.23 18.11
N LYS A 257 -15.43 -9.47 18.40
CA LYS A 257 -13.99 -9.80 18.43
C LYS A 257 -13.47 -9.86 17.01
N LEU A 258 -12.23 -9.43 16.82
CA LEU A 258 -11.51 -9.57 15.55
C LEU A 258 -10.71 -10.88 15.54
N PHE A 259 -10.94 -11.73 14.55
CA PHE A 259 -10.12 -12.90 14.30
C PHE A 259 -9.42 -12.79 12.94
N CYS A 260 -8.10 -12.89 12.93
CA CYS A 260 -7.30 -12.93 11.71
C CYS A 260 -6.60 -14.30 11.58
N GLY A 261 -7.09 -15.14 10.66
CA GLY A 261 -6.46 -16.39 10.27
C GLY A 261 -5.67 -16.24 8.99
N SER A 262 -4.33 -16.32 9.05
CA SER A 262 -3.49 -16.00 7.89
C SER A 262 -2.21 -16.84 7.85
N TYR A 263 -1.56 -16.82 6.68
CA TYR A 263 -0.22 -17.35 6.45
C TYR A 263 0.70 -16.21 5.97
N PRO A 264 1.93 -16.12 6.48
CA PRO A 264 2.84 -15.04 6.11
C PRO A 264 3.21 -15.06 4.63
N ILE A 265 2.99 -13.95 3.95
CA ILE A 265 3.35 -13.74 2.55
C ILE A 265 3.68 -12.28 2.30
N THR A 266 4.78 -12.01 1.57
CA THR A 266 5.14 -10.65 1.13
C THR A 266 4.13 -10.19 0.04
N PRO A 267 3.57 -8.94 0.15
CA PRO A 267 3.86 -7.91 1.16
C PRO A 267 2.81 -7.83 2.29
N ALA A 268 1.92 -8.81 2.47
CA ALA A 268 0.78 -8.75 3.38
C ALA A 268 1.11 -9.05 4.87
N THR A 269 2.27 -9.65 5.16
CA THR A 269 2.63 -10.16 6.50
C THR A 269 2.53 -9.11 7.59
N SER A 270 2.88 -7.86 7.31
CA SER A 270 2.88 -6.78 8.32
C SER A 270 1.48 -6.42 8.85
N ILE A 271 0.39 -6.78 8.13
CA ILE A 271 -0.97 -6.65 8.66
C ILE A 271 -1.18 -7.63 9.83
N LEU A 272 -0.78 -8.89 9.64
CA LEU A 272 -0.87 -9.92 10.70
C LEU A 272 0.00 -9.56 11.91
N GLU A 273 1.21 -9.06 11.67
CA GLU A 273 2.13 -8.61 12.71
C GLU A 273 1.57 -7.43 13.51
N GLU A 274 0.99 -6.42 12.82
CA GLU A 274 0.36 -5.27 13.46
C GLU A 274 -0.85 -5.71 14.31
N LEU A 275 -1.73 -6.56 13.80
CA LEU A 275 -2.85 -7.08 14.58
C LEU A 275 -2.39 -7.89 15.80
N ALA A 276 -1.28 -8.63 15.69
CA ALA A 276 -0.76 -9.46 16.78
C ALA A 276 -0.29 -8.67 18.01
N ILE A 277 0.09 -7.41 17.85
CA ILE A 277 0.45 -6.54 18.98
C ILE A 277 -0.76 -5.92 19.68
N HIS A 278 -1.94 -5.94 19.06
CA HIS A 278 -3.18 -5.33 19.56
C HIS A 278 -4.13 -6.31 20.26
N LYS A 279 -3.61 -7.35 20.91
CA LYS A 279 -4.42 -8.34 21.66
C LYS A 279 -5.31 -7.72 22.73
N SER A 280 -4.87 -6.64 23.36
CA SER A 280 -5.64 -5.91 24.37
C SER A 280 -6.90 -5.24 23.82
N LEU A 281 -6.98 -5.04 22.49
CA LEU A 281 -8.15 -4.51 21.78
C LEU A 281 -9.08 -5.61 21.26
N GLY A 282 -8.88 -6.86 21.70
CA GLY A 282 -9.73 -8.00 21.30
C GLY A 282 -9.32 -8.67 19.99
N ALA A 283 -8.15 -8.36 19.44
CA ALA A 283 -7.63 -9.03 18.27
C ALA A 283 -7.06 -10.42 18.62
N THR A 284 -7.54 -11.44 17.92
CA THR A 284 -6.99 -12.80 17.93
C THR A 284 -6.35 -13.08 16.60
N THR A 285 -5.08 -13.49 16.59
CA THR A 285 -4.35 -13.82 15.37
C THR A 285 -3.91 -15.27 15.40
N LEU A 286 -4.08 -15.94 14.27
CA LEU A 286 -3.59 -17.30 14.03
C LEU A 286 -2.72 -17.33 12.80
N GLN A 287 -1.46 -17.69 12.97
CA GLN A 287 -0.59 -18.05 11.86
C GLN A 287 -0.79 -19.53 11.55
N ALA A 288 -1.39 -19.80 10.40
CA ALA A 288 -1.65 -21.16 9.92
C ALA A 288 -0.41 -21.75 9.20
N GLU A 289 -0.46 -23.05 8.89
CA GLU A 289 0.60 -23.74 8.14
C GLU A 289 0.61 -23.41 6.64
N ASP A 290 -0.55 -22.98 6.10
CA ASP A 290 -0.67 -22.53 4.69
C ASP A 290 -1.87 -21.59 4.51
N GLU A 291 -2.08 -21.12 3.30
CA GLU A 291 -3.15 -20.17 2.95
C GLU A 291 -4.54 -20.78 3.06
N ILE A 292 -4.68 -22.08 2.77
CA ILE A 292 -5.97 -22.80 2.83
C ILE A 292 -6.42 -22.89 4.30
N ALA A 293 -5.53 -23.33 5.18
CA ALA A 293 -5.80 -23.39 6.62
C ALA A 293 -6.11 -22.00 7.18
N GLY A 294 -5.38 -20.96 6.71
CA GLY A 294 -5.61 -19.57 7.12
C GLY A 294 -7.05 -19.11 6.85
N ILE A 295 -7.54 -19.23 5.63
CA ILE A 295 -8.92 -18.82 5.30
C ILE A 295 -9.97 -19.73 5.94
N CYS A 296 -9.74 -21.05 6.04
CA CYS A 296 -10.70 -21.97 6.66
C CYS A 296 -10.89 -21.68 8.15
N THR A 297 -9.83 -21.31 8.88
CA THR A 297 -9.95 -20.89 10.28
C THR A 297 -10.72 -19.57 10.42
N ALA A 298 -10.54 -18.62 9.48
CA ALA A 298 -11.32 -17.38 9.45
C ALA A 298 -12.81 -17.66 9.16
N ILE A 299 -13.15 -18.56 8.24
CA ILE A 299 -14.54 -18.98 7.98
C ILE A 299 -15.15 -19.60 9.26
N GLY A 300 -14.39 -20.42 10.00
CA GLY A 300 -14.82 -20.98 11.28
C GLY A 300 -15.09 -19.89 12.33
N ALA A 301 -14.26 -18.86 12.41
CA ALA A 301 -14.45 -17.72 13.29
C ALA A 301 -15.68 -16.89 12.89
N ALA A 302 -15.92 -16.65 11.60
CA ALA A 302 -17.13 -16.03 11.10
C ALA A 302 -18.39 -16.82 11.48
N PHE A 303 -18.36 -18.14 11.35
CA PHE A 303 -19.45 -18.98 11.80
C PHE A 303 -19.69 -18.85 13.30
N ALA A 304 -18.63 -18.72 14.10
CA ALA A 304 -18.69 -18.56 15.55
C ALA A 304 -19.14 -17.16 16.03
N GLY A 305 -19.25 -16.18 15.12
CA GLY A 305 -19.76 -14.84 15.44
C GLY A 305 -18.70 -13.76 15.57
N ASP A 306 -17.47 -14.00 15.14
CA ASP A 306 -16.41 -13.00 15.12
C ASP A 306 -16.37 -12.20 13.79
N LEU A 307 -15.80 -10.99 13.82
CA LEU A 307 -15.32 -10.33 12.61
C LEU A 307 -14.09 -11.09 12.10
N ALA A 308 -14.26 -11.84 11.04
CA ALA A 308 -13.23 -12.73 10.49
C ALA A 308 -12.49 -12.10 9.33
N VAL A 309 -11.17 -12.24 9.34
CA VAL A 309 -10.25 -11.67 8.35
C VAL A 309 -9.20 -12.70 7.94
N THR A 310 -8.82 -12.69 6.68
CA THR A 310 -7.60 -13.34 6.18
C THR A 310 -6.82 -12.38 5.30
N THR A 311 -5.49 -12.42 5.38
CA THR A 311 -4.62 -11.57 4.56
C THR A 311 -3.77 -12.42 3.63
N THR A 312 -3.51 -11.93 2.41
CA THR A 312 -2.76 -12.68 1.41
C THR A 312 -2.18 -11.76 0.32
N SER A 313 -1.65 -12.39 -0.72
CA SER A 313 -1.21 -11.81 -1.98
C SER A 313 -1.57 -12.82 -3.10
N GLY A 314 -1.49 -12.46 -4.36
CA GLY A 314 -1.95 -13.23 -5.52
C GLY A 314 -1.76 -14.75 -5.47
N PRO A 315 -0.54 -15.30 -5.19
CA PRO A 315 -0.37 -16.74 -5.09
C PRO A 315 -1.21 -17.41 -4.00
N GLY A 316 -1.31 -16.76 -2.84
CA GLY A 316 -2.13 -17.28 -1.74
C GLY A 316 -3.63 -17.11 -2.00
N LEU A 317 -4.03 -16.06 -2.72
CA LEU A 317 -5.40 -15.88 -3.17
C LEU A 317 -5.83 -17.03 -4.09
N SER A 318 -4.94 -17.49 -4.99
CA SER A 318 -5.17 -18.67 -5.82
C SER A 318 -5.46 -19.94 -5.01
N LEU A 319 -4.71 -20.15 -3.93
CA LEU A 319 -4.93 -21.30 -3.03
C LEU A 319 -6.23 -21.18 -2.21
N LYS A 320 -6.71 -19.97 -1.96
CA LYS A 320 -7.94 -19.70 -1.20
C LYS A 320 -9.22 -19.80 -2.03
N SER A 321 -9.14 -19.98 -3.36
CA SER A 321 -10.28 -19.85 -4.29
C SER A 321 -11.48 -20.73 -3.90
N GLU A 322 -11.27 -22.00 -3.55
CA GLU A 322 -12.36 -22.90 -3.15
C GLU A 322 -13.00 -22.46 -1.84
N ALA A 323 -12.20 -22.12 -0.82
CA ALA A 323 -12.69 -21.65 0.46
C ALA A 323 -13.46 -20.31 0.36
N MET A 324 -13.08 -19.41 -0.59
CA MET A 324 -13.88 -18.24 -0.93
C MET A 324 -15.26 -18.63 -1.45
N GLY A 325 -15.34 -19.66 -2.31
CA GLY A 325 -16.60 -20.25 -2.76
C GLY A 325 -17.43 -20.82 -1.61
N LEU A 326 -16.80 -21.49 -0.65
CA LEU A 326 -17.47 -21.96 0.56
C LEU A 326 -18.06 -20.79 1.37
N ALA A 327 -17.32 -19.68 1.54
CA ALA A 327 -17.81 -18.50 2.26
C ALA A 327 -19.02 -17.86 1.56
N VAL A 328 -19.03 -17.79 0.22
CA VAL A 328 -20.19 -17.36 -0.58
C VAL A 328 -21.37 -18.30 -0.40
N MET A 329 -21.12 -19.62 -0.45
CA MET A 329 -22.17 -20.64 -0.36
C MET A 329 -22.81 -20.73 1.02
N THR A 330 -22.05 -20.45 2.07
CA THR A 330 -22.52 -20.41 3.45
C THR A 330 -23.02 -19.03 3.86
N GLU A 331 -22.82 -18.02 3.02
CA GLU A 331 -23.17 -16.62 3.27
C GLU A 331 -22.67 -16.14 4.64
N LEU A 332 -21.37 -16.33 4.88
CA LEU A 332 -20.68 -15.88 6.10
C LEU A 332 -19.89 -14.60 5.83
N PRO A 333 -19.86 -13.65 6.79
CA PRO A 333 -19.08 -12.44 6.66
C PRO A 333 -17.58 -12.76 6.74
N LEU A 334 -16.81 -12.31 5.75
CA LEU A 334 -15.37 -12.53 5.71
C LEU A 334 -14.68 -11.39 4.98
N VAL A 335 -13.65 -10.80 5.55
CA VAL A 335 -12.78 -9.85 4.85
C VAL A 335 -11.53 -10.57 4.37
N ILE A 336 -11.26 -10.48 3.07
CA ILE A 336 -10.06 -11.03 2.43
C ILE A 336 -9.24 -9.85 1.94
N VAL A 337 -8.12 -9.57 2.60
CA VAL A 337 -7.21 -8.51 2.19
C VAL A 337 -6.16 -9.10 1.27
N ASP A 338 -6.18 -8.69 0.01
CA ASP A 338 -5.19 -9.08 -0.99
C ASP A 338 -4.25 -7.90 -1.26
N VAL A 339 -3.01 -8.02 -0.78
CA VAL A 339 -1.95 -7.04 -1.07
C VAL A 339 -1.22 -7.52 -2.31
N GLN A 340 -1.64 -7.03 -3.47
CA GLN A 340 -1.20 -7.47 -4.78
C GLN A 340 0.31 -7.27 -5.00
N ARG A 341 0.92 -8.16 -5.75
CA ARG A 341 2.32 -8.09 -6.17
C ARG A 341 2.47 -8.59 -7.61
N ALA A 342 3.59 -8.27 -8.24
CA ALA A 342 3.89 -8.73 -9.58
C ALA A 342 3.94 -10.27 -9.66
N GLY A 343 3.12 -10.83 -10.55
CA GLY A 343 2.99 -12.28 -10.84
C GLY A 343 3.66 -12.68 -12.14
N PRO A 344 3.35 -13.88 -12.69
CA PRO A 344 2.56 -14.96 -12.10
C PRO A 344 3.36 -15.82 -11.09
N SER A 345 2.67 -16.69 -10.34
CA SER A 345 3.24 -17.55 -9.29
C SER A 345 3.99 -16.72 -8.23
N THR A 346 5.19 -17.10 -7.84
CA THR A 346 6.03 -16.31 -6.94
C THR A 346 6.35 -14.92 -7.52
N GLY A 347 6.50 -14.84 -8.84
CA GLY A 347 6.72 -13.60 -9.59
C GLY A 347 7.87 -12.76 -9.06
N ILE A 348 7.61 -11.48 -8.84
CA ILE A 348 8.53 -10.54 -8.21
C ILE A 348 7.88 -10.04 -6.91
N PRO A 349 8.09 -10.73 -5.76
CA PRO A 349 7.30 -10.56 -4.55
C PRO A 349 7.31 -9.15 -3.95
N THR A 350 8.34 -8.37 -4.26
CA THR A 350 8.57 -7.04 -3.70
C THR A 350 8.12 -5.91 -4.64
N LYS A 351 7.56 -6.24 -5.80
CA LYS A 351 7.14 -5.25 -6.80
C LYS A 351 5.61 -5.17 -6.88
N THR A 352 5.12 -3.96 -7.16
CA THR A 352 3.70 -3.66 -7.19
C THR A 352 3.10 -3.87 -8.57
N GLU A 353 1.91 -4.46 -8.63
CA GLU A 353 1.04 -4.57 -9.80
C GLU A 353 -0.42 -4.67 -9.36
N GLN A 354 -1.36 -4.53 -10.29
CA GLN A 354 -2.80 -4.67 -10.08
C GLN A 354 -3.34 -5.89 -10.86
N THR A 355 -2.62 -7.01 -10.81
CA THR A 355 -2.84 -8.17 -11.71
C THR A 355 -3.78 -9.23 -11.16
N ASP A 356 -4.24 -9.10 -9.91
CA ASP A 356 -5.12 -10.09 -9.28
C ASP A 356 -6.62 -9.83 -9.50
N LEU A 357 -7.00 -8.68 -10.11
CA LEU A 357 -8.40 -8.30 -10.31
C LEU A 357 -9.23 -9.36 -11.05
N ASN A 358 -8.75 -9.90 -12.17
CA ASN A 358 -9.48 -10.93 -12.91
C ASN A 358 -9.64 -12.22 -12.10
N GLN A 359 -8.64 -12.59 -11.30
CA GLN A 359 -8.73 -13.73 -10.39
C GLN A 359 -9.79 -13.51 -9.32
N VAL A 360 -9.86 -12.31 -8.75
CA VAL A 360 -10.87 -11.94 -7.75
C VAL A 360 -12.27 -11.92 -8.36
N LEU A 361 -12.44 -11.42 -9.56
CA LEU A 361 -13.76 -11.37 -10.22
C LEU A 361 -14.21 -12.77 -10.71
N TYR A 362 -13.31 -13.56 -11.30
CA TYR A 362 -13.69 -14.76 -12.07
C TYR A 362 -12.97 -16.05 -11.67
N GLY A 363 -11.97 -16.00 -10.78
CA GLY A 363 -11.07 -17.14 -10.50
C GLY A 363 -11.62 -18.21 -9.55
N ARG A 364 -12.94 -18.43 -9.50
CA ARG A 364 -13.57 -19.46 -8.65
C ARG A 364 -14.45 -20.37 -9.51
N ASN A 365 -14.72 -21.57 -8.97
CA ASN A 365 -15.68 -22.48 -9.63
C ASN A 365 -17.13 -22.07 -9.36
N GLY A 366 -18.00 -22.33 -10.33
CA GLY A 366 -19.44 -22.02 -10.27
C GLY A 366 -19.74 -20.51 -10.28
N GLU A 367 -21.02 -20.18 -10.14
CA GLU A 367 -21.49 -18.80 -10.02
C GLU A 367 -21.24 -18.29 -8.59
N CYS A 368 -20.16 -17.58 -8.41
CA CYS A 368 -19.62 -17.21 -7.11
C CYS A 368 -19.42 -15.69 -6.98
N PRO A 369 -20.52 -14.91 -6.91
CA PRO A 369 -20.44 -13.46 -6.81
C PRO A 369 -19.93 -13.03 -5.44
N LEU A 370 -19.10 -11.99 -5.39
CA LEU A 370 -18.64 -11.37 -4.16
C LEU A 370 -18.34 -9.87 -4.35
N VAL A 371 -18.23 -9.16 -3.24
CA VAL A 371 -17.90 -7.74 -3.26
C VAL A 371 -16.39 -7.56 -3.43
N VAL A 372 -16.00 -6.65 -4.33
CA VAL A 372 -14.60 -6.29 -4.59
C VAL A 372 -14.42 -4.79 -4.40
N MET A 373 -13.51 -4.42 -3.51
CA MET A 373 -13.13 -3.04 -3.22
C MET A 373 -11.63 -2.86 -3.41
N SER A 374 -11.18 -1.61 -3.52
CA SER A 374 -9.76 -1.26 -3.54
C SER A 374 -9.45 -0.11 -2.58
N SER A 375 -8.21 -0.03 -2.13
CA SER A 375 -7.66 1.14 -1.45
C SER A 375 -6.82 1.95 -2.41
N HIS A 376 -6.76 3.28 -2.22
CA HIS A 376 -6.11 4.19 -3.17
C HIS A 376 -4.90 4.96 -2.60
N SER A 377 -4.74 5.02 -1.29
CA SER A 377 -3.56 5.59 -0.63
C SER A 377 -3.26 4.87 0.69
N PRO A 378 -2.05 5.02 1.26
CA PRO A 378 -1.74 4.42 2.56
C PRO A 378 -2.72 4.83 3.67
N ALA A 379 -3.11 6.09 3.78
CA ALA A 379 -4.08 6.56 4.76
C ALA A 379 -5.48 6.00 4.49
N HIS A 380 -5.93 6.01 3.23
CA HIS A 380 -7.23 5.48 2.82
C HIS A 380 -7.38 3.97 3.08
N CYS A 381 -6.29 3.22 3.22
CA CYS A 381 -6.36 1.82 3.61
C CYS A 381 -7.13 1.60 4.93
N PHE A 382 -7.16 2.59 5.85
CA PHE A 382 -7.96 2.54 7.07
C PHE A 382 -9.46 2.53 6.76
N ASP A 383 -9.92 3.50 5.97
CA ASP A 383 -11.33 3.64 5.59
C ASP A 383 -11.80 2.46 4.75
N ALA A 384 -10.98 2.05 3.77
CA ALA A 384 -11.27 0.90 2.92
C ALA A 384 -11.44 -0.40 3.72
N ALA A 385 -10.59 -0.65 4.70
CA ALA A 385 -10.68 -1.83 5.58
C ALA A 385 -11.91 -1.77 6.50
N PHE A 386 -12.22 -0.58 7.05
CA PHE A 386 -13.43 -0.36 7.84
C PHE A 386 -14.70 -0.65 7.03
N HIS A 387 -14.78 -0.08 5.82
CA HIS A 387 -15.94 -0.27 4.95
C HIS A 387 -16.06 -1.70 4.40
N ALA A 388 -14.94 -2.37 4.10
CA ALA A 388 -14.95 -3.78 3.73
C ALA A 388 -15.54 -4.66 4.85
N ALA A 389 -15.14 -4.41 6.10
CA ALA A 389 -15.69 -5.12 7.26
C ALA A 389 -17.17 -4.79 7.48
N LYS A 390 -17.56 -3.52 7.33
CA LYS A 390 -18.97 -3.09 7.43
C LYS A 390 -19.83 -3.82 6.41
N ILE A 391 -19.42 -3.82 5.14
CA ILE A 391 -20.19 -4.50 4.08
C ILE A 391 -20.24 -6.01 4.35
N ALA A 392 -19.13 -6.63 4.71
CA ALA A 392 -19.10 -8.07 5.00
C ALA A 392 -20.12 -8.45 6.08
N LEU A 393 -20.12 -7.71 7.19
CA LEU A 393 -20.98 -7.97 8.36
C LEU A 393 -22.47 -7.65 8.09
N GLU A 394 -22.76 -6.52 7.47
CA GLU A 394 -24.15 -6.08 7.24
C GLU A 394 -24.81 -6.82 6.08
N HIS A 395 -24.02 -7.32 5.11
CA HIS A 395 -24.54 -8.05 3.94
C HIS A 395 -24.31 -9.56 4.00
N MET A 396 -23.71 -10.08 5.07
CA MET A 396 -23.43 -11.52 5.23
C MET A 396 -22.79 -12.14 3.99
N THR A 397 -21.63 -11.60 3.60
CA THR A 397 -20.93 -11.98 2.38
C THR A 397 -19.41 -11.81 2.54
N PRO A 398 -18.58 -12.59 1.82
CA PRO A 398 -17.18 -12.26 1.73
C PRO A 398 -16.97 -10.97 0.91
N VAL A 399 -15.98 -10.17 1.34
CA VAL A 399 -15.51 -8.95 0.68
C VAL A 399 -14.02 -9.08 0.42
N VAL A 400 -13.57 -8.87 -0.81
CA VAL A 400 -12.16 -8.76 -1.14
C VAL A 400 -11.77 -7.29 -1.16
N LEU A 401 -10.80 -6.93 -0.33
CA LEU A 401 -10.13 -5.63 -0.35
C LEU A 401 -8.80 -5.77 -1.08
N LEU A 402 -8.71 -5.18 -2.27
CA LEU A 402 -7.49 -5.10 -3.05
C LEU A 402 -6.65 -3.92 -2.57
N SER A 403 -5.46 -4.22 -2.09
CA SER A 403 -4.35 -3.29 -1.90
C SER A 403 -3.20 -3.72 -2.81
N GLU A 404 -2.03 -3.13 -2.66
CA GLU A 404 -0.85 -3.54 -3.43
C GLU A 404 0.44 -3.18 -2.69
N GLY A 405 1.57 -3.73 -3.13
CA GLY A 405 2.86 -3.56 -2.46
C GLY A 405 3.29 -2.10 -2.29
N PHE A 406 2.96 -1.23 -3.25
CA PHE A 406 3.20 0.21 -3.17
C PHE A 406 2.44 0.85 -2.00
N LEU A 407 1.13 0.62 -1.92
CA LEU A 407 0.28 1.17 -0.85
C LEU A 407 0.62 0.56 0.50
N GLY A 408 0.73 -0.77 0.55
CA GLY A 408 0.91 -1.49 1.81
C GLY A 408 2.18 -1.12 2.56
N ASN A 409 3.27 -0.89 1.84
CA ASN A 409 4.58 -0.52 2.39
C ASN A 409 4.85 0.98 2.37
N GLY A 410 4.24 1.74 1.46
CA GLY A 410 4.32 3.20 1.42
C GLY A 410 3.69 3.85 2.64
N SER A 411 4.09 5.08 2.94
CA SER A 411 3.53 5.84 4.06
C SER A 411 3.25 7.28 3.69
N GLU A 412 2.28 7.87 4.38
CA GLU A 412 1.89 9.27 4.29
C GLU A 412 1.38 9.80 5.63
N PRO A 413 1.30 11.13 5.85
CA PRO A 413 0.67 11.70 7.02
C PRO A 413 -0.82 11.39 7.04
N TRP A 414 -1.27 10.71 8.06
CA TRP A 414 -2.67 10.36 8.29
C TRP A 414 -3.21 11.13 9.48
N LYS A 415 -4.27 11.89 9.26
CA LYS A 415 -5.02 12.53 10.34
C LYS A 415 -5.83 11.48 11.08
N ILE A 416 -5.53 11.26 12.36
CA ILE A 416 -6.23 10.25 13.16
C ILE A 416 -7.69 10.69 13.31
N PRO A 417 -8.65 9.89 12.80
CA PRO A 417 -10.07 10.27 12.85
C PRO A 417 -10.66 10.08 14.26
N SER A 418 -11.77 10.74 14.51
CA SER A 418 -12.59 10.43 15.67
C SER A 418 -13.46 9.22 15.39
N MET A 419 -13.47 8.22 16.27
CA MET A 419 -14.39 7.08 16.13
C MET A 419 -15.86 7.46 16.20
N LYS A 420 -16.19 8.69 16.66
CA LYS A 420 -17.56 9.22 16.63
C LYS A 420 -18.04 9.52 15.19
N ASP A 421 -17.11 9.74 14.27
CA ASP A 421 -17.42 10.05 12.87
C ASP A 421 -17.73 8.79 12.05
N TYR A 422 -17.41 7.60 12.60
CA TYR A 422 -17.69 6.31 11.96
C TYR A 422 -19.02 5.72 12.41
N PRO A 423 -19.82 5.19 11.46
CA PRO A 423 -21.12 4.60 11.78
C PRO A 423 -20.98 3.32 12.61
N GLU A 424 -21.99 3.03 13.41
CA GLU A 424 -22.14 1.70 14.03
C GLU A 424 -22.37 0.64 12.95
N ILE A 425 -21.74 -0.51 13.12
CA ILE A 425 -21.93 -1.66 12.23
C ILE A 425 -22.93 -2.60 12.88
N ARG A 426 -23.98 -2.95 12.16
CA ARG A 426 -25.12 -3.70 12.69
C ARG A 426 -25.34 -5.00 11.93
N PRO A 427 -24.68 -6.10 12.32
CA PRO A 427 -24.94 -7.39 11.71
C PRO A 427 -26.41 -7.81 11.89
N PRO A 428 -27.00 -8.50 10.92
CA PRO A 428 -28.44 -8.89 10.93
C PRO A 428 -28.67 -10.13 11.81
N TYR A 429 -28.44 -10.01 13.12
CA TYR A 429 -28.62 -11.13 14.03
C TYR A 429 -30.06 -11.65 14.04
N ALA A 430 -30.18 -12.99 14.15
CA ALA A 430 -31.46 -13.64 14.40
C ALA A 430 -31.98 -13.31 15.80
N LYS A 431 -33.26 -13.02 15.92
CA LYS A 431 -33.96 -12.65 17.16
C LYS A 431 -35.11 -13.60 17.43
N GLU A 432 -35.67 -13.61 18.64
CA GLU A 432 -36.78 -14.48 19.03
C GLU A 432 -37.98 -14.41 18.07
N GLU A 433 -38.24 -13.23 17.51
CA GLU A 433 -39.30 -13.00 16.53
C GLU A 433 -39.07 -13.70 15.18
N ASP A 434 -37.85 -14.14 14.91
CA ASP A 434 -37.50 -14.88 13.68
C ASP A 434 -37.78 -16.40 13.82
N THR A 435 -38.51 -16.84 14.87
CA THR A 435 -38.86 -18.23 15.06
C THR A 435 -40.26 -18.54 14.47
N PRO A 436 -40.43 -19.61 13.65
CA PRO A 436 -39.46 -20.65 13.29
C PRO A 436 -38.35 -20.12 12.37
N PHE A 437 -37.10 -20.47 12.69
CA PHE A 437 -35.92 -19.92 12.00
C PHE A 437 -35.65 -20.63 10.67
N HIS A 438 -35.55 -19.84 9.61
CA HIS A 438 -35.17 -20.29 8.28
C HIS A 438 -33.81 -19.70 7.91
N PRO A 439 -32.73 -20.49 7.98
CA PRO A 439 -31.36 -19.97 7.97
C PRO A 439 -30.93 -19.27 6.66
N PHE A 440 -31.62 -19.51 5.55
CA PHE A 440 -31.35 -18.87 4.26
C PHE A 440 -32.54 -18.09 3.71
N GLU A 441 -33.53 -17.80 4.56
CA GLU A 441 -34.55 -16.81 4.24
C GLU A 441 -33.93 -15.43 4.22
N ARG A 442 -34.23 -14.67 3.16
CA ARG A 442 -33.59 -13.38 2.93
C ARG A 442 -34.57 -12.24 3.14
N ASN A 443 -34.03 -11.14 3.65
CA ASN A 443 -34.76 -9.88 3.69
C ASN A 443 -35.06 -9.43 2.24
N PRO A 444 -36.32 -9.12 1.89
CA PRO A 444 -36.72 -8.80 0.52
C PRO A 444 -36.06 -7.52 -0.04
N ASP A 445 -35.67 -6.57 0.83
CA ASP A 445 -35.06 -5.30 0.43
C ASP A 445 -33.56 -5.40 0.19
N THR A 446 -32.86 -6.20 1.01
CA THR A 446 -31.39 -6.30 0.99
C THR A 446 -30.87 -7.63 0.46
N MET A 447 -31.71 -8.64 0.34
CA MET A 447 -31.37 -10.05 0.05
C MET A 447 -30.42 -10.68 1.07
N VAL A 448 -30.33 -10.12 2.27
CA VAL A 448 -29.46 -10.58 3.35
C VAL A 448 -30.20 -11.54 4.26
N ARG A 449 -29.57 -12.68 4.59
CA ARG A 449 -30.09 -13.63 5.58
C ARG A 449 -29.80 -13.19 7.01
N LYS A 450 -30.53 -13.72 7.97
CA LYS A 450 -30.25 -13.54 9.40
C LYS A 450 -29.02 -14.36 9.83
N TRP A 451 -28.25 -13.80 10.75
CA TRP A 451 -27.08 -14.46 11.34
C TRP A 451 -27.43 -15.06 12.71
N ALA A 452 -27.54 -16.37 12.75
CA ALA A 452 -27.64 -17.10 14.01
C ALA A 452 -26.25 -17.64 14.40
N VAL A 453 -25.83 -17.32 15.62
CA VAL A 453 -24.52 -17.70 16.15
C VAL A 453 -24.65 -18.99 16.97
N PRO A 454 -23.69 -19.94 16.92
CA PRO A 454 -23.72 -21.14 17.71
C PRO A 454 -23.94 -20.86 19.21
N GLY A 455 -24.85 -21.62 19.82
CA GLY A 455 -25.26 -21.46 21.23
C GLY A 455 -26.55 -20.67 21.44
N GLN A 456 -27.11 -20.01 20.41
CA GLN A 456 -28.45 -19.41 20.48
C GLN A 456 -29.53 -20.53 20.49
N LYS A 457 -30.27 -20.65 21.59
CA LYS A 457 -31.33 -21.63 21.74
C LYS A 457 -32.49 -21.33 20.78
N GLY A 458 -32.95 -22.36 20.04
CA GLY A 458 -34.05 -22.24 19.09
C GLY A 458 -33.61 -21.82 17.67
N PHE A 459 -32.31 -21.67 17.48
CA PHE A 459 -31.74 -21.30 16.17
C PHE A 459 -30.78 -22.36 15.62
N GLU A 460 -30.90 -23.59 16.15
CA GLU A 460 -30.10 -24.72 15.70
C GLU A 460 -30.37 -24.99 14.21
N HIS A 461 -29.32 -24.94 13.41
CA HIS A 461 -29.44 -25.14 11.98
C HIS A 461 -28.14 -25.70 11.37
N ARG A 462 -28.24 -26.18 10.16
CA ARG A 462 -27.10 -26.67 9.39
C ARG A 462 -26.54 -25.57 8.50
N VAL A 463 -25.23 -25.39 8.53
CA VAL A 463 -24.47 -24.59 7.56
C VAL A 463 -23.49 -25.50 6.85
N GLY A 464 -23.44 -25.43 5.50
CA GLY A 464 -22.53 -26.26 4.72
C GLY A 464 -22.47 -25.83 3.26
N GLY A 465 -21.47 -26.35 2.54
CA GLY A 465 -21.18 -26.00 1.15
C GLY A 465 -22.11 -26.60 0.10
N LEU A 466 -23.00 -27.56 0.49
CA LEU A 466 -23.96 -28.12 -0.46
C LEU A 466 -25.11 -27.15 -0.76
N GLU A 467 -25.69 -27.24 -1.96
CA GLU A 467 -26.86 -26.45 -2.34
C GLU A 467 -28.07 -26.83 -1.46
N LYS A 468 -28.83 -25.82 -1.09
CA LYS A 468 -29.94 -25.90 -0.14
C LYS A 468 -31.03 -24.88 -0.50
N ASN A 469 -32.19 -25.07 0.03
CA ASN A 469 -33.29 -24.10 -0.07
C ASN A 469 -33.27 -23.08 1.10
N HIS A 470 -34.22 -22.18 1.16
CA HIS A 470 -34.35 -21.15 2.20
C HIS A 470 -34.45 -21.73 3.63
N PHE A 471 -34.95 -22.97 3.76
CA PHE A 471 -35.06 -23.67 5.03
C PHE A 471 -33.75 -24.36 5.46
N GLY A 472 -32.69 -24.27 4.67
CA GLY A 472 -31.41 -24.97 4.93
C GLY A 472 -31.45 -26.45 4.61
N VAL A 473 -32.52 -26.94 3.98
CA VAL A 473 -32.66 -28.32 3.54
C VAL A 473 -31.92 -28.53 2.23
N LEU A 474 -31.09 -29.58 2.16
CA LEU A 474 -30.36 -29.92 0.94
C LEU A 474 -31.32 -30.14 -0.23
N SER A 475 -31.00 -29.55 -1.37
CA SER A 475 -31.84 -29.61 -2.56
C SER A 475 -30.98 -29.71 -3.82
N SER A 476 -31.28 -30.71 -4.64
CA SER A 476 -30.73 -30.87 -6.00
C SER A 476 -31.75 -30.52 -7.08
N ALA A 477 -32.88 -29.90 -6.71
CA ALA A 477 -33.88 -29.47 -7.68
C ALA A 477 -33.33 -28.33 -8.56
N PRO A 478 -33.44 -28.43 -9.90
CA PRO A 478 -32.88 -27.43 -10.83
C PRO A 478 -33.40 -26.02 -10.55
N GLU A 479 -34.71 -25.89 -10.29
CA GLU A 479 -35.38 -24.59 -10.04
C GLU A 479 -34.89 -23.95 -8.73
N ASN A 480 -34.60 -24.76 -7.70
CA ASN A 480 -34.01 -24.26 -6.46
C ASN A 480 -32.57 -23.78 -6.69
N HIS A 481 -31.79 -24.52 -7.45
CA HIS A 481 -30.41 -24.12 -7.74
C HIS A 481 -30.37 -22.80 -8.50
N GLU A 482 -31.16 -22.64 -9.55
CA GLU A 482 -31.27 -21.38 -10.31
C GLU A 482 -31.71 -20.21 -9.42
N LEU A 483 -32.72 -20.44 -8.56
CA LEU A 483 -33.20 -19.43 -7.61
C LEU A 483 -32.10 -18.97 -6.67
N MET A 484 -31.39 -19.90 -6.04
CA MET A 484 -30.33 -19.58 -5.07
C MET A 484 -29.14 -18.88 -5.70
N VAL A 485 -28.77 -19.26 -6.94
CA VAL A 485 -27.72 -18.57 -7.72
C VAL A 485 -28.12 -17.12 -8.00
N ARG A 486 -29.35 -16.90 -8.49
CA ARG A 486 -29.87 -15.57 -8.76
C ARG A 486 -29.93 -14.69 -7.52
N GLU A 487 -30.42 -15.21 -6.40
CA GLU A 487 -30.53 -14.46 -5.15
C GLU A 487 -29.16 -14.09 -4.57
N ARG A 488 -28.15 -14.98 -4.66
CA ARG A 488 -26.77 -14.65 -4.28
C ARG A 488 -26.20 -13.52 -5.15
N ALA A 489 -26.44 -13.56 -6.46
CA ALA A 489 -26.01 -12.50 -7.37
C ALA A 489 -26.71 -11.17 -7.09
N GLU A 490 -28.04 -11.21 -6.87
CA GLU A 490 -28.84 -10.02 -6.54
C GLU A 490 -28.40 -9.38 -5.22
N LYS A 491 -28.09 -10.19 -4.19
CA LYS A 491 -27.55 -9.67 -2.93
C LYS A 491 -26.29 -8.82 -3.16
N ILE A 492 -25.35 -9.30 -3.97
CA ILE A 492 -24.13 -8.54 -4.26
C ILE A 492 -24.46 -7.29 -5.08
N ALA A 493 -25.34 -7.38 -6.08
CA ALA A 493 -25.73 -6.22 -6.87
C ALA A 493 -26.37 -5.11 -6.00
N ARG A 494 -27.21 -5.48 -5.02
CA ARG A 494 -27.86 -4.54 -4.09
C ARG A 494 -26.90 -3.84 -3.13
N VAL A 495 -25.67 -4.31 -2.94
CA VAL A 495 -24.64 -3.57 -2.19
C VAL A 495 -24.42 -2.19 -2.82
N ALA A 496 -24.66 -2.02 -4.13
CA ALA A 496 -24.61 -0.72 -4.80
C ALA A 496 -25.55 0.35 -4.19
N ASP A 497 -26.58 -0.06 -3.44
CA ASP A 497 -27.49 0.86 -2.73
C ASP A 497 -26.87 1.46 -1.47
N PHE A 498 -25.80 0.87 -0.97
CA PHE A 498 -25.17 1.17 0.33
C PHE A 498 -23.74 1.71 0.19
N ILE A 499 -23.26 1.89 -1.04
CA ILE A 499 -21.94 2.48 -1.33
C ILE A 499 -22.10 3.88 -1.90
N PRO A 500 -21.09 4.74 -1.76
CA PRO A 500 -21.16 6.11 -2.28
C PRO A 500 -21.23 6.14 -3.81
N ALA A 501 -21.79 7.22 -4.34
CA ALA A 501 -21.73 7.53 -5.76
C ALA A 501 -20.28 7.76 -6.22
N LEU A 502 -20.00 7.46 -7.48
CA LEU A 502 -18.73 7.78 -8.11
C LEU A 502 -18.58 9.30 -8.24
N ASN A 503 -17.51 9.84 -7.70
CA ASN A 503 -17.17 11.25 -7.80
C ASN A 503 -16.25 11.51 -9.00
N VAL A 504 -16.36 12.69 -9.55
CA VAL A 504 -15.49 13.20 -10.61
C VAL A 504 -14.69 14.37 -10.06
N ASP A 505 -13.39 14.34 -10.24
CA ASP A 505 -12.52 15.50 -10.07
C ASP A 505 -12.47 16.26 -11.40
N GLY A 506 -13.10 17.43 -11.44
CA GLY A 506 -13.25 18.27 -12.61
C GLY A 506 -14.71 18.48 -13.03
N PRO A 507 -14.95 19.04 -14.22
CA PRO A 507 -16.29 19.17 -14.78
C PRO A 507 -16.99 17.82 -14.94
N ASP A 508 -18.30 17.77 -14.73
CA ASP A 508 -19.12 16.55 -14.83
C ASP A 508 -19.29 16.03 -16.28
N SER A 509 -18.83 16.78 -17.26
CA SER A 509 -18.84 16.42 -18.67
C SER A 509 -17.70 17.07 -19.43
N GLY A 510 -17.27 16.49 -20.55
CA GLY A 510 -16.19 17.04 -21.34
C GLY A 510 -15.62 16.06 -22.37
N GLU A 511 -14.45 16.40 -22.90
CA GLU A 511 -13.82 15.64 -23.98
C GLU A 511 -13.22 14.31 -23.47
N LEU A 512 -12.55 14.31 -22.30
CA LEU A 512 -11.83 13.14 -21.79
C LEU A 512 -12.07 12.93 -20.30
N LEU A 513 -12.46 11.70 -19.95
CA LEU A 513 -12.44 11.19 -18.59
C LEU A 513 -11.28 10.20 -18.43
N VAL A 514 -10.36 10.50 -17.53
CA VAL A 514 -9.35 9.53 -17.06
C VAL A 514 -9.97 8.69 -15.95
N VAL A 515 -9.79 7.38 -16.01
CA VAL A 515 -10.33 6.41 -15.06
C VAL A 515 -9.18 5.59 -14.46
N GLY A 516 -9.19 5.46 -13.14
CA GLY A 516 -8.27 4.62 -12.40
C GLY A 516 -8.91 3.92 -11.22
N TRP A 517 -8.15 3.01 -10.59
CA TRP A 517 -8.52 2.32 -9.37
C TRP A 517 -7.27 1.95 -8.56
N GLY A 518 -7.43 1.63 -7.27
CA GLY A 518 -6.31 1.18 -6.44
C GLY A 518 -5.19 2.22 -6.32
N GLY A 519 -3.95 1.78 -6.21
CA GLY A 519 -2.77 2.63 -5.99
C GLY A 519 -2.40 3.56 -7.14
N THR A 520 -3.13 3.55 -8.25
CA THR A 520 -2.93 4.52 -9.34
C THR A 520 -3.43 5.92 -9.01
N TYR A 521 -4.22 6.08 -7.93
CA TYR A 521 -4.89 7.34 -7.55
C TYR A 521 -3.94 8.54 -7.54
N GLY A 522 -2.88 8.49 -6.75
CA GLY A 522 -2.00 9.64 -6.55
C GLY A 522 -1.31 10.08 -7.84
N HIS A 523 -0.85 9.12 -8.65
CA HIS A 523 -0.20 9.39 -9.92
C HIS A 523 -1.17 9.97 -10.95
N LEU A 524 -2.38 9.41 -11.06
CA LEU A 524 -3.41 9.91 -11.98
C LEU A 524 -3.93 11.28 -11.57
N SER A 525 -4.21 11.50 -10.29
CA SER A 525 -4.62 12.81 -9.77
C SER A 525 -3.58 13.89 -10.06
N SER A 526 -2.29 13.59 -9.83
CA SER A 526 -1.18 14.50 -10.12
C SER A 526 -1.04 14.78 -11.62
N ALA A 527 -1.15 13.74 -12.46
CA ALA A 527 -1.06 13.89 -13.91
C ALA A 527 -2.22 14.71 -14.51
N VAL A 528 -3.44 14.48 -14.02
CA VAL A 528 -4.62 15.25 -14.43
C VAL A 528 -4.50 16.71 -13.98
N ALA A 529 -4.02 16.98 -12.75
CA ALA A 529 -3.77 18.32 -12.27
C ALA A 529 -2.71 19.05 -13.13
N GLN A 530 -1.63 18.35 -13.50
CA GLN A 530 -0.62 18.89 -14.39
C GLN A 530 -1.18 19.16 -15.79
N ALA A 531 -1.86 18.20 -16.40
CA ALA A 531 -2.48 18.35 -17.73
C ALA A 531 -3.43 19.56 -17.78
N ARG A 532 -4.25 19.76 -16.74
CA ARG A 532 -5.11 20.96 -16.62
C ARG A 532 -4.30 22.24 -16.52
N SER A 533 -3.20 22.25 -15.78
CA SER A 533 -2.32 23.42 -15.68
C SER A 533 -1.67 23.80 -17.03
N GLU A 534 -1.53 22.82 -17.92
CA GLU A 534 -1.05 22.96 -19.30
C GLU A 534 -2.17 23.27 -20.29
N GLY A 535 -3.42 23.45 -19.83
CA GLY A 535 -4.57 23.88 -20.63
C GLY A 535 -5.39 22.75 -21.26
N MET A 536 -5.19 21.49 -20.85
CA MET A 536 -5.98 20.35 -21.35
C MET A 536 -7.31 20.23 -20.61
N GLU A 537 -8.39 19.96 -21.34
CA GLU A 537 -9.72 19.69 -20.77
C GLU A 537 -9.85 18.20 -20.43
N VAL A 538 -9.61 17.86 -19.17
CA VAL A 538 -9.62 16.48 -18.69
C VAL A 538 -10.23 16.40 -17.30
N SER A 539 -11.05 15.37 -17.06
CA SER A 539 -11.61 15.03 -15.74
C SER A 539 -11.09 13.66 -15.28
N TYR A 540 -11.22 13.40 -13.99
CA TYR A 540 -10.74 12.18 -13.38
C TYR A 540 -11.81 11.51 -12.51
N ALA A 541 -11.99 10.19 -12.65
CA ALA A 541 -12.80 9.36 -11.78
C ALA A 541 -12.00 8.18 -11.24
N HIS A 542 -12.05 7.98 -9.92
CA HIS A 542 -11.36 6.89 -9.23
C HIS A 542 -12.35 5.90 -8.64
N PHE A 543 -12.10 4.59 -8.84
CA PHE A 543 -12.97 3.54 -8.36
C PHE A 543 -12.40 2.86 -7.13
N ASP A 544 -13.01 3.09 -5.96
CA ASP A 544 -12.77 2.32 -4.73
C ASP A 544 -13.65 1.07 -4.67
N TYR A 545 -14.79 1.09 -5.34
CA TYR A 545 -15.74 -0.03 -5.45
C TYR A 545 -15.73 -0.57 -6.87
N ILE A 546 -15.27 -1.81 -7.01
CA ILE A 546 -15.11 -2.46 -8.32
C ILE A 546 -16.31 -3.35 -8.65
N ASN A 547 -16.78 -4.15 -7.69
CA ASN A 547 -17.96 -4.99 -7.84
C ASN A 547 -18.77 -5.04 -6.53
N PRO A 548 -20.02 -4.52 -6.52
CA PRO A 548 -20.69 -3.83 -7.64
C PRO A 548 -20.09 -2.44 -7.89
N LEU A 549 -20.28 -1.93 -9.10
CA LEU A 549 -19.97 -0.54 -9.43
C LEU A 549 -20.93 0.43 -8.72
N PRO A 550 -20.52 1.68 -8.42
CA PRO A 550 -21.42 2.75 -7.99
C PRO A 550 -22.57 2.95 -8.98
N LYS A 551 -23.79 3.20 -8.49
CA LYS A 551 -25.00 3.27 -9.31
C LYS A 551 -24.96 4.31 -10.43
N ASN A 552 -24.30 5.44 -10.21
CA ASN A 552 -24.18 6.53 -11.17
C ASN A 552 -23.04 6.32 -12.19
N THR A 553 -22.37 5.17 -12.20
CA THR A 553 -21.20 4.94 -13.08
C THR A 553 -21.56 5.17 -14.55
N ALA A 554 -22.67 4.62 -15.03
CA ALA A 554 -23.08 4.80 -16.43
C ALA A 554 -23.40 6.25 -16.77
N GLU A 555 -23.99 7.01 -15.83
CA GLU A 555 -24.29 8.43 -15.99
C GLU A 555 -23.00 9.25 -16.08
N VAL A 556 -22.05 9.00 -15.18
CA VAL A 556 -20.73 9.66 -15.20
C VAL A 556 -20.00 9.40 -16.52
N LEU A 557 -19.93 8.13 -16.96
CA LEU A 557 -19.25 7.78 -18.21
C LEU A 557 -19.91 8.42 -19.44
N ALA A 558 -21.24 8.56 -19.44
CA ALA A 558 -21.99 9.18 -20.54
C ALA A 558 -21.75 10.69 -20.69
N GLY A 559 -21.17 11.34 -19.69
CA GLY A 559 -20.82 12.77 -19.73
C GLY A 559 -19.60 13.08 -20.60
N TYR A 560 -18.85 12.07 -21.08
CA TYR A 560 -17.59 12.29 -21.77
C TYR A 560 -17.53 11.62 -23.15
N ASP A 561 -16.88 12.31 -24.08
CA ASP A 561 -16.69 11.80 -25.44
C ASP A 561 -15.72 10.61 -25.47
N ARG A 562 -14.71 10.63 -24.58
CA ARG A 562 -13.65 9.64 -24.50
C ARG A 562 -13.39 9.22 -23.06
N ILE A 563 -13.07 7.94 -22.86
CA ILE A 563 -12.74 7.37 -21.56
C ILE A 563 -11.38 6.68 -21.66
N LEU A 564 -10.39 7.12 -20.87
CA LEU A 564 -9.05 6.54 -20.80
C LEU A 564 -8.88 5.80 -19.47
N VAL A 565 -8.81 4.47 -19.50
CA VAL A 565 -8.56 3.64 -18.32
C VAL A 565 -7.07 3.37 -18.17
N CYS A 566 -6.49 3.71 -17.01
CA CYS A 566 -5.08 3.55 -16.72
C CYS A 566 -4.87 2.52 -15.60
N GLU A 567 -4.11 1.44 -15.89
CA GLU A 567 -3.97 0.30 -14.99
C GLU A 567 -2.54 -0.26 -14.95
N LEU A 568 -2.12 -0.77 -13.78
CA LEU A 568 -0.86 -1.51 -13.61
C LEU A 568 -1.06 -3.01 -13.91
N ASN A 569 -1.75 -3.31 -15.03
CA ASN A 569 -2.00 -4.64 -15.57
C ASN A 569 -2.34 -4.53 -17.07
N SER A 570 -2.72 -5.62 -17.71
CA SER A 570 -3.05 -5.68 -19.15
C SER A 570 -4.48 -5.23 -19.50
N GLY A 571 -5.12 -4.38 -18.68
CA GLY A 571 -6.46 -3.84 -18.95
C GLY A 571 -7.59 -4.67 -18.34
N HIS A 572 -7.42 -5.14 -17.11
CA HIS A 572 -8.40 -5.97 -16.41
C HIS A 572 -9.68 -5.21 -16.08
N PHE A 573 -9.55 -4.00 -15.55
CA PHE A 573 -10.71 -3.17 -15.21
C PHE A 573 -11.39 -2.63 -16.47
N ALA A 574 -10.64 -2.20 -17.47
CA ALA A 574 -11.20 -1.85 -18.79
C ALA A 574 -11.95 -3.02 -19.41
N GLY A 575 -11.46 -4.25 -19.26
CA GLY A 575 -12.14 -5.48 -19.68
C GLY A 575 -13.45 -5.71 -18.93
N TYR A 576 -13.43 -5.52 -17.62
CA TYR A 576 -14.62 -5.59 -16.77
C TYR A 576 -15.66 -4.55 -17.14
N LEU A 577 -15.27 -3.28 -17.32
CA LEU A 577 -16.17 -2.21 -17.75
C LEU A 577 -16.80 -2.51 -19.11
N ARG A 578 -16.05 -3.06 -20.08
CA ARG A 578 -16.62 -3.50 -21.38
C ARG A 578 -17.67 -4.60 -21.23
N LEU A 579 -17.50 -5.48 -20.27
CA LEU A 579 -18.47 -6.56 -20.01
C LEU A 579 -19.77 -6.02 -19.41
N VAL A 580 -19.68 -5.12 -18.41
CA VAL A 580 -20.84 -4.67 -17.64
C VAL A 580 -21.48 -3.40 -18.21
N LEU A 581 -20.75 -2.58 -18.95
CA LEU A 581 -21.18 -1.34 -19.59
C LEU A 581 -20.71 -1.29 -21.05
N PRO A 582 -21.19 -2.22 -21.91
CA PRO A 582 -20.68 -2.40 -23.28
C PRO A 582 -21.01 -1.26 -24.24
N GLN A 583 -21.88 -0.32 -23.84
CA GLN A 583 -22.29 0.83 -24.65
C GLN A 583 -21.21 1.92 -24.77
N PHE A 584 -20.15 1.87 -23.96
CA PHE A 584 -19.06 2.86 -23.97
C PHE A 584 -17.79 2.31 -24.63
N GLY A 585 -17.04 3.22 -25.26
CA GLY A 585 -15.69 2.93 -25.77
C GLY A 585 -14.63 3.23 -24.71
N TYR A 586 -13.69 2.30 -24.51
CA TYR A 586 -12.62 2.45 -23.51
C TYR A 586 -11.26 2.44 -24.18
N MET A 587 -10.56 3.57 -24.16
CA MET A 587 -9.12 3.66 -24.41
C MET A 587 -8.36 3.11 -23.22
N GLN A 588 -7.11 2.71 -23.40
CA GLN A 588 -6.30 2.12 -22.32
C GLN A 588 -4.87 2.64 -22.34
N TYR A 589 -4.34 2.88 -21.15
CA TYR A 589 -2.92 2.99 -20.90
C TYR A 589 -2.52 1.97 -19.83
N ASN A 590 -1.79 0.95 -20.22
CA ASN A 590 -1.46 -0.21 -19.39
C ASN A 590 0.05 -0.28 -19.17
N LYS A 591 0.47 -0.56 -17.91
CA LYS A 591 1.88 -0.76 -17.54
C LYS A 591 2.02 -2.04 -16.72
N VAL A 592 2.94 -2.92 -17.12
CA VAL A 592 3.22 -4.21 -16.44
C VAL A 592 4.73 -4.31 -16.23
N GLU A 593 5.26 -3.53 -15.28
CA GLU A 593 6.70 -3.41 -15.04
C GLU A 593 7.09 -3.62 -13.57
N GLY A 594 6.11 -3.95 -12.71
CA GLY A 594 6.35 -4.05 -11.27
C GLY A 594 6.69 -2.73 -10.60
N GLN A 595 6.28 -1.60 -11.21
CA GLN A 595 6.54 -0.24 -10.75
C GLN A 595 5.27 0.61 -10.86
N PRO A 596 5.08 1.62 -10.00
CA PRO A 596 4.03 2.62 -10.17
C PRO A 596 4.17 3.36 -11.51
N PHE A 597 3.13 4.07 -11.89
CA PHE A 597 3.20 5.03 -12.99
C PHE A 597 4.17 6.18 -12.67
N LEU A 598 4.68 6.82 -13.73
CA LEU A 598 5.26 8.16 -13.65
C LEU A 598 4.18 9.19 -14.01
N VAL A 599 4.21 10.33 -13.36
CA VAL A 599 3.27 11.43 -13.70
C VAL A 599 3.47 11.87 -15.15
N GLN A 600 4.72 11.99 -15.60
CA GLN A 600 5.04 12.40 -16.98
C GLN A 600 4.52 11.43 -18.04
N GLU A 601 4.60 10.10 -17.80
CA GLU A 601 4.08 9.13 -18.79
C GLU A 601 2.55 9.19 -18.88
N LEU A 602 1.88 9.49 -17.75
CA LEU A 602 0.43 9.67 -17.74
C LEU A 602 -0.01 10.96 -18.42
N VAL A 603 0.70 12.08 -18.23
CA VAL A 603 0.44 13.34 -18.97
C VAL A 603 0.56 13.10 -20.47
N SER A 604 1.60 12.40 -20.92
CA SER A 604 1.76 12.04 -22.34
C SER A 604 0.61 11.13 -22.84
N ALA A 605 0.15 10.19 -22.04
CA ALA A 605 -0.99 9.33 -22.38
C ALA A 605 -2.31 10.12 -22.49
N ILE A 606 -2.51 11.13 -21.63
CA ILE A 606 -3.66 12.05 -21.67
C ILE A 606 -3.61 12.88 -22.97
N GLU A 607 -2.47 13.48 -23.28
CA GLU A 607 -2.27 14.21 -24.54
C GLU A 607 -2.59 13.37 -25.78
N ASP A 608 -2.10 12.15 -25.81
CA ASP A 608 -2.33 11.23 -26.93
C ASP A 608 -3.80 10.79 -27.02
N ALA A 609 -4.50 10.66 -25.89
CA ALA A 609 -5.93 10.38 -25.87
C ALA A 609 -6.78 11.54 -26.40
N LEU A 610 -6.39 12.78 -26.12
CA LEU A 610 -7.05 13.98 -26.63
C LEU A 610 -6.81 14.21 -28.14
N LYS A 611 -5.69 13.72 -28.69
CA LYS A 611 -5.38 13.85 -30.14
C LYS A 611 -6.10 12.83 -31.03
N ARG A 612 -6.60 11.73 -30.46
CA ARG A 612 -7.33 10.66 -31.17
C ARG A 612 -8.82 10.97 -31.31
#